data_c52b50240406aa813235e4fe2a8ccbeb
#
_entry.id   c52b50240406aa813235e4fe2a8ccbeb
#
_cell.length_a   1.000
_cell.length_b   1.000
_cell.length_c   1.000
_cell.angle_alpha   90.00
_cell.angle_beta   90.00
_cell.angle_gamma   90.00
#
_symmetry.space_group_name_H-M   'P 1'
#
loop_
_entity.id
_entity.type
_entity.pdbx_description
1 polymer ?
#
loop_
_entity_poly.entity_id
_entity_poly.type
_entity_poly.pdbx_seq_one_letter_code
_entity_poly.pdbx_strand_id
1 'polypeptide(L)'
;MSKSWTIALNTFREALRKKTLYILLVIAFIVIGASKFFSWLSPEEELKMIKDVSFSSIEFFGAIYTLLSKPITRTNFVVGKFIGLGLIMLLNYVLICAFFIGLLIVKKSPPDIEVAKALILIFWELLLISSITLSVATVASEAFNLIFSFFLYIVGHLTSYGKQITEQLKNPLLKGLSDILYTVVPNYENFAIRDKVVVGVEVSWQYVGQ
;
A
#
# COMPACT_ATOMS: atom_id res chain seq x y z
N MET A 1 16.80 9.24 -25.96
CA MET A 1 16.10 8.67 -24.76
C MET A 1 17.12 8.53 -23.65
N SER A 2 16.80 8.94 -22.43
CA SER A 2 17.75 8.80 -21.32
C SER A 2 18.00 7.31 -21.02
N LYS A 3 19.24 6.96 -20.64
CA LYS A 3 19.61 5.58 -20.27
C LYS A 3 18.68 5.01 -19.19
N SER A 4 18.25 5.86 -18.25
CA SER A 4 17.29 5.50 -17.19
C SER A 4 15.92 5.08 -17.72
N TRP A 5 15.42 5.72 -18.78
CA TRP A 5 14.13 5.36 -19.38
C TRP A 5 14.15 3.99 -20.07
N THR A 6 15.25 3.67 -20.76
CA THR A 6 15.42 2.33 -21.36
C THR A 6 15.45 1.24 -20.29
N ILE A 7 16.12 1.49 -19.17
CA ILE A 7 16.16 0.57 -18.02
C ILE A 7 14.76 0.41 -17.41
N ALA A 8 14.03 1.52 -17.25
CA ALA A 8 12.65 1.50 -16.73
C ALA A 8 11.73 0.63 -17.59
N LEU A 9 11.77 0.81 -18.91
CA LEU A 9 10.96 0.01 -19.83
C LEU A 9 11.34 -1.48 -19.82
N ASN A 10 12.61 -1.80 -19.72
CA ASN A 10 13.06 -3.19 -19.60
C ASN A 10 12.57 -3.82 -18.29
N THR A 11 12.70 -3.11 -17.17
CA THR A 11 12.22 -3.56 -15.87
C THR A 11 10.70 -3.78 -15.89
N PHE A 12 9.95 -2.86 -16.49
CA PHE A 12 8.51 -2.99 -16.67
C PHE A 12 8.13 -4.23 -17.50
N ARG A 13 8.78 -4.44 -18.66
CA ARG A 13 8.55 -5.62 -19.49
C ARG A 13 8.94 -6.92 -18.81
N GLU A 14 10.05 -6.93 -18.08
CA GLU A 14 10.48 -8.10 -17.29
C GLU A 14 9.46 -8.47 -16.23
N ALA A 15 8.93 -7.46 -15.51
CA ALA A 15 7.94 -7.67 -14.48
C ALA A 15 6.60 -8.18 -15.07
N LEU A 16 6.15 -7.66 -16.22
CA LEU A 16 4.97 -8.16 -16.92
C LEU A 16 5.08 -9.64 -17.33
N ARG A 17 6.28 -10.16 -17.54
CA ARG A 17 6.50 -11.57 -17.87
C ARG A 17 6.52 -12.49 -16.66
N LYS A 18 6.60 -11.94 -15.43
CA LYS A 18 6.64 -12.74 -14.20
C LYS A 18 5.26 -13.28 -13.85
N LYS A 19 5.15 -14.59 -13.72
CA LYS A 19 3.91 -15.26 -13.29
C LYS A 19 3.42 -14.76 -11.92
N THR A 20 4.34 -14.38 -11.05
CA THR A 20 4.06 -13.85 -9.71
C THR A 20 3.11 -12.65 -9.74
N LEU A 21 3.26 -11.74 -10.71
CA LEU A 21 2.38 -10.59 -10.90
C LEU A 21 0.91 -11.03 -11.11
N TYR A 22 0.69 -11.97 -12.01
CA TYR A 22 -0.65 -12.44 -12.33
C TYR A 22 -1.26 -13.24 -11.19
N ILE A 23 -0.45 -14.03 -10.48
CA ILE A 23 -0.90 -14.77 -9.30
C ILE A 23 -1.39 -13.80 -8.22
N LEU A 24 -0.61 -12.79 -7.87
CA LEU A 24 -0.99 -11.79 -6.87
C LEU A 24 -2.25 -11.02 -7.28
N LEU A 25 -2.35 -10.65 -8.56
CA LEU A 25 -3.52 -9.95 -9.09
C LEU A 25 -4.78 -10.82 -9.02
N VAL A 26 -4.68 -12.11 -9.37
CA VAL A 26 -5.79 -13.06 -9.26
C VAL A 26 -6.22 -13.24 -7.80
N ILE A 27 -5.26 -13.39 -6.88
CA ILE A 27 -5.56 -13.51 -5.45
C ILE A 27 -6.26 -12.22 -4.96
N ALA A 28 -5.77 -11.03 -5.33
CA ALA A 28 -6.43 -9.77 -4.99
C ALA A 28 -7.88 -9.73 -5.49
N PHE A 29 -8.13 -10.15 -6.72
CA PHE A 29 -9.50 -10.20 -7.27
C PHE A 29 -10.39 -11.21 -6.53
N ILE A 30 -9.84 -12.37 -6.14
CA ILE A 30 -10.56 -13.36 -5.35
C ILE A 30 -10.91 -12.79 -3.98
N VAL A 31 -9.98 -12.14 -3.29
CA VAL A 31 -10.20 -11.57 -1.95
C VAL A 31 -11.26 -10.45 -2.01
N ILE A 32 -11.15 -9.54 -2.99
CA ILE A 32 -12.14 -8.47 -3.18
C ILE A 32 -13.50 -9.05 -3.57
N GLY A 33 -13.54 -10.05 -4.45
CA GLY A 33 -14.77 -10.74 -4.84
C GLY A 33 -15.42 -11.50 -3.68
N ALA A 34 -14.60 -12.11 -2.81
CA ALA A 34 -15.08 -12.82 -1.62
C ALA A 34 -15.69 -11.88 -0.57
N SER A 35 -15.37 -10.57 -0.60
CA SER A 35 -16.01 -9.58 0.28
C SER A 35 -17.53 -9.58 0.12
N LYS A 36 -18.03 -9.89 -1.08
CA LYS A 36 -19.46 -10.05 -1.35
C LYS A 36 -20.09 -11.24 -0.59
N PHE A 37 -19.32 -12.31 -0.37
CA PHE A 37 -19.79 -13.48 0.38
C PHE A 37 -19.92 -13.16 1.88
N PHE A 38 -18.94 -12.42 2.42
CA PHE A 38 -18.99 -11.99 3.82
C PHE A 38 -20.12 -10.98 4.10
N SER A 39 -20.46 -10.13 3.13
CA SER A 39 -21.55 -9.18 3.24
C SER A 39 -22.94 -9.85 3.36
N TRP A 40 -23.06 -11.11 2.97
CA TRP A 40 -24.29 -11.90 3.15
C TRP A 40 -24.59 -12.19 4.63
N LEU A 41 -23.56 -12.14 5.50
CA LEU A 41 -23.68 -12.32 6.94
C LEU A 41 -24.14 -11.05 7.67
N SER A 42 -23.98 -9.86 7.06
CA SER A 42 -24.36 -8.58 7.64
C SER A 42 -24.85 -7.60 6.56
N PRO A 43 -26.08 -7.72 6.10
CA PRO A 43 -26.62 -6.95 4.96
C PRO A 43 -26.57 -5.43 5.15
N GLU A 44 -26.71 -4.95 6.39
CA GLU A 44 -26.70 -3.52 6.70
C GLU A 44 -25.30 -2.87 6.58
N GLU A 45 -24.23 -3.68 6.65
CA GLU A 45 -22.85 -3.22 6.56
C GLU A 45 -22.12 -3.66 5.28
N GLU A 46 -22.86 -4.16 4.30
CA GLU A 46 -22.31 -4.73 3.08
C GLU A 46 -21.31 -3.81 2.39
N LEU A 47 -21.68 -2.53 2.20
CA LEU A 47 -20.81 -1.54 1.52
C LEU A 47 -19.55 -1.20 2.32
N LYS A 48 -19.66 -1.14 3.65
CA LYS A 48 -18.50 -0.92 4.53
C LYS A 48 -17.50 -2.07 4.40
N MET A 49 -18.01 -3.33 4.45
CA MET A 49 -17.17 -4.51 4.29
C MET A 49 -16.47 -4.57 2.92
N ILE A 50 -17.18 -4.25 1.82
CA ILE A 50 -16.59 -4.22 0.49
C ILE A 50 -15.48 -3.16 0.42
N LYS A 51 -15.71 -1.96 0.93
CA LYS A 51 -14.71 -0.89 0.98
C LYS A 51 -13.49 -1.31 1.81
N ASP A 52 -13.71 -1.82 3.03
CA ASP A 52 -12.62 -2.20 3.94
C ASP A 52 -11.75 -3.34 3.39
N VAL A 53 -12.37 -4.43 2.93
CA VAL A 53 -11.64 -5.56 2.33
C VAL A 53 -10.92 -5.14 1.05
N SER A 54 -11.52 -4.27 0.23
CA SER A 54 -10.89 -3.80 -1.01
C SER A 54 -9.70 -2.91 -0.73
N PHE A 55 -9.80 -1.94 0.17
CA PHE A 55 -8.68 -1.09 0.56
C PHE A 55 -7.53 -1.91 1.17
N SER A 56 -7.84 -2.82 2.11
CA SER A 56 -6.85 -3.73 2.69
C SER A 56 -6.16 -4.59 1.63
N SER A 57 -6.91 -5.08 0.64
CA SER A 57 -6.34 -5.89 -0.45
C SER A 57 -5.41 -5.05 -1.33
N ILE A 58 -5.78 -3.82 -1.66
CA ILE A 58 -4.95 -2.91 -2.46
C ILE A 58 -3.64 -2.61 -1.73
N GLU A 59 -3.71 -2.25 -0.44
CA GLU A 59 -2.53 -1.99 0.39
C GLU A 59 -1.62 -3.23 0.49
N PHE A 60 -2.17 -4.37 0.87
CA PHE A 60 -1.42 -5.59 1.11
C PHE A 60 -0.75 -6.14 -0.16
N PHE A 61 -1.51 -6.28 -1.25
CA PHE A 61 -0.95 -6.81 -2.51
C PHE A 61 -0.01 -5.81 -3.18
N GLY A 62 -0.27 -4.51 -3.04
CA GLY A 62 0.64 -3.46 -3.49
C GLY A 62 1.96 -3.50 -2.72
N ALA A 63 1.92 -3.63 -1.39
CA ALA A 63 3.10 -3.76 -0.55
C ALA A 63 3.90 -5.03 -0.88
N ILE A 64 3.26 -6.21 -0.95
CA ILE A 64 3.92 -7.47 -1.32
C ILE A 64 4.64 -7.35 -2.67
N TYR A 65 4.00 -6.73 -3.67
CA TYR A 65 4.62 -6.53 -4.97
C TYR A 65 5.91 -5.72 -4.87
N THR A 66 5.90 -4.67 -4.05
CA THR A 66 7.08 -3.83 -3.79
C THR A 66 8.21 -4.63 -3.14
N LEU A 67 7.89 -5.51 -2.17
CA LEU A 67 8.86 -6.32 -1.42
C LEU A 67 9.56 -7.37 -2.30
N LEU A 68 8.88 -7.89 -3.32
CA LEU A 68 9.41 -8.93 -4.22
C LEU A 68 10.33 -8.38 -5.33
N SER A 69 10.59 -7.07 -5.37
CA SER A 69 11.46 -6.46 -6.38
C SER A 69 12.95 -6.57 -6.02
N LYS A 70 13.75 -7.13 -6.94
CA LYS A 70 15.20 -7.39 -6.77
C LYS A 70 16.09 -6.14 -6.78
N PRO A 71 17.15 -6.09 -5.95
CA PRO A 71 18.10 -4.95 -5.90
C PRO A 71 19.12 -4.94 -7.04
N ILE A 72 19.54 -3.72 -7.45
CA ILE A 72 20.63 -3.53 -8.42
C ILE A 72 21.41 -2.23 -8.19
N THR A 73 22.73 -2.32 -8.38
CA THR A 73 23.74 -1.29 -8.12
C THR A 73 23.95 -0.25 -9.24
N ARG A 74 24.06 1.02 -8.90
CA ARG A 74 24.43 2.28 -9.63
C ARG A 74 23.24 3.23 -9.86
N THR A 75 23.47 4.51 -9.60
CA THR A 75 22.45 5.56 -9.50
C THR A 75 21.48 5.64 -10.71
N ASN A 76 21.97 5.65 -11.94
CA ASN A 76 21.11 5.68 -13.13
C ASN A 76 20.29 4.40 -13.31
N PHE A 77 20.82 3.29 -12.81
CA PHE A 77 20.18 2.00 -12.86
C PHE A 77 19.11 1.91 -11.75
N VAL A 78 19.39 2.41 -10.55
CA VAL A 78 18.44 2.48 -9.43
C VAL A 78 17.24 3.35 -9.80
N VAL A 79 17.50 4.55 -10.34
CA VAL A 79 16.42 5.46 -10.79
C VAL A 79 15.59 4.84 -11.91
N GLY A 80 16.22 4.24 -12.91
CA GLY A 80 15.50 3.57 -13.99
C GLY A 80 14.67 2.39 -13.50
N LYS A 81 15.21 1.64 -12.54
CA LYS A 81 14.49 0.52 -11.92
C LYS A 81 13.34 0.98 -11.04
N PHE A 82 13.53 2.04 -10.25
CA PHE A 82 12.46 2.64 -9.46
C PHE A 82 11.28 3.10 -10.33
N ILE A 83 11.57 3.79 -11.44
CA ILE A 83 10.54 4.19 -12.39
C ILE A 83 9.86 2.96 -13.01
N GLY A 84 10.61 1.93 -13.40
CA GLY A 84 10.06 0.70 -13.97
C GLY A 84 9.17 -0.06 -12.98
N LEU A 85 9.58 -0.15 -11.72
CA LEU A 85 8.79 -0.76 -10.64
C LEU A 85 7.56 0.08 -10.32
N GLY A 86 7.70 1.42 -10.27
CA GLY A 86 6.58 2.33 -10.09
C GLY A 86 5.53 2.19 -11.19
N LEU A 87 5.94 2.03 -12.45
CA LEU A 87 5.03 1.81 -13.58
C LEU A 87 4.25 0.49 -13.46
N ILE A 88 4.92 -0.60 -13.05
CA ILE A 88 4.24 -1.88 -12.88
C ILE A 88 3.32 -1.89 -11.66
N MET A 89 3.75 -1.24 -10.57
CA MET A 89 2.91 -1.03 -9.40
C MET A 89 1.68 -0.20 -9.74
N LEU A 90 1.84 0.89 -10.50
CA LEU A 90 0.73 1.71 -11.00
C LEU A 90 -0.23 0.88 -11.84
N LEU A 91 0.27 0.05 -12.75
CA LEU A 91 -0.59 -0.80 -13.59
C LEU A 91 -1.41 -1.76 -12.73
N ASN A 92 -0.78 -2.48 -11.79
CA ASN A 92 -1.51 -3.38 -10.89
C ASN A 92 -2.51 -2.63 -10.04
N TYR A 93 -2.10 -1.49 -9.48
CA TYR A 93 -2.95 -0.63 -8.68
C TYR A 93 -4.21 -0.22 -9.46
N VAL A 94 -4.05 0.27 -10.68
CA VAL A 94 -5.17 0.68 -11.54
C VAL A 94 -6.11 -0.49 -11.85
N LEU A 95 -5.57 -1.69 -12.11
CA LEU A 95 -6.39 -2.89 -12.36
C LEU A 95 -7.21 -3.29 -11.14
N ILE A 96 -6.62 -3.28 -9.95
CA ILE A 96 -7.31 -3.61 -8.70
C ILE A 96 -8.36 -2.54 -8.38
N CYS A 97 -8.03 -1.25 -8.53
CA CYS A 97 -8.98 -0.15 -8.35
C CYS A 97 -10.15 -0.22 -9.34
N ALA A 98 -9.89 -0.52 -10.61
CA ALA A 98 -10.93 -0.67 -11.62
C ALA A 98 -11.89 -1.81 -11.27
N PHE A 99 -11.36 -2.94 -10.79
CA PHE A 99 -12.19 -4.05 -10.32
C PHE A 99 -13.03 -3.66 -9.10
N PHE A 100 -12.45 -2.97 -8.13
CA PHE A 100 -13.16 -2.47 -6.95
C PHE A 100 -14.29 -1.49 -7.32
N ILE A 101 -13.99 -0.51 -8.17
CA ILE A 101 -14.99 0.47 -8.66
C ILE A 101 -16.09 -0.25 -9.43
N GLY A 102 -15.74 -1.24 -10.26
CA GLY A 102 -16.71 -2.08 -10.96
C GLY A 102 -17.68 -2.79 -10.02
N LEU A 103 -17.19 -3.32 -8.89
CA LEU A 103 -18.05 -3.92 -7.86
C LEU A 103 -18.99 -2.90 -7.21
N LEU A 104 -18.51 -1.68 -6.91
CA LEU A 104 -19.35 -0.61 -6.35
C LEU A 104 -20.48 -0.23 -7.30
N ILE A 105 -20.19 -0.12 -8.61
CA ILE A 105 -21.19 0.18 -9.64
C ILE A 105 -22.25 -0.92 -9.73
N VAL A 106 -21.83 -2.20 -9.71
CA VAL A 106 -22.76 -3.35 -9.72
C VAL A 106 -23.68 -3.33 -8.51
N LYS A 107 -23.17 -2.85 -7.35
CA LYS A 107 -23.95 -2.68 -6.11
C LYS A 107 -24.83 -1.43 -6.10
N LYS A 108 -24.89 -0.66 -7.21
CA LYS A 108 -25.62 0.62 -7.29
C LYS A 108 -25.18 1.66 -6.26
N SER A 109 -23.96 1.55 -5.75
CA SER A 109 -23.33 2.52 -4.86
C SER A 109 -22.13 3.13 -5.62
N PRO A 110 -22.33 4.21 -6.38
CA PRO A 110 -21.21 4.83 -7.10
C PRO A 110 -20.10 5.25 -6.12
N PRO A 111 -18.83 5.22 -6.57
CA PRO A 111 -17.73 5.63 -5.71
C PRO A 111 -17.87 7.12 -5.34
N ASP A 112 -17.88 7.39 -4.03
CA ASP A 112 -17.87 8.73 -3.51
C ASP A 112 -16.49 9.37 -3.67
N ILE A 113 -16.42 10.70 -3.59
CA ILE A 113 -15.16 11.45 -3.66
C ILE A 113 -14.19 11.03 -2.56
N GLU A 114 -14.70 10.58 -1.42
CA GLU A 114 -13.91 10.07 -0.30
C GLU A 114 -13.17 8.78 -0.64
N VAL A 115 -13.79 7.90 -1.42
CA VAL A 115 -13.14 6.70 -1.97
C VAL A 115 -11.97 7.08 -2.87
N ALA A 116 -12.14 8.09 -3.73
CA ALA A 116 -11.07 8.58 -4.58
C ALA A 116 -9.88 9.15 -3.77
N LYS A 117 -10.15 9.91 -2.70
CA LYS A 117 -9.12 10.42 -1.79
C LYS A 117 -8.35 9.29 -1.11
N ALA A 118 -9.06 8.26 -0.61
CA ALA A 118 -8.41 7.10 0.00
C ALA A 118 -7.51 6.38 -0.99
N LEU A 119 -7.98 6.15 -2.21
CA LEU A 119 -7.17 5.53 -3.26
C LEU A 119 -5.91 6.35 -3.58
N ILE A 120 -6.00 7.67 -3.67
CA ILE A 120 -4.82 8.52 -3.91
C ILE A 120 -3.80 8.36 -2.77
N LEU A 121 -4.21 8.40 -1.51
CA LEU A 121 -3.32 8.28 -0.37
C LEU A 121 -2.67 6.90 -0.28
N ILE A 122 -3.41 5.81 -0.52
CA ILE A 122 -2.86 4.45 -0.59
C ILE A 122 -1.77 4.38 -1.68
N PHE A 123 -1.98 5.01 -2.82
CA PHE A 123 -0.95 5.03 -3.88
C PHE A 123 0.33 5.74 -3.44
N TRP A 124 0.22 6.88 -2.74
CA TRP A 124 1.38 7.58 -2.18
C TRP A 124 2.11 6.77 -1.12
N GLU A 125 1.37 6.10 -0.26
CA GLU A 125 1.93 5.18 0.74
C GLU A 125 2.74 4.07 0.08
N LEU A 126 2.19 3.41 -0.95
CA LEU A 126 2.88 2.37 -1.69
C LEU A 126 4.15 2.88 -2.39
N LEU A 127 4.14 4.10 -2.93
CA LEU A 127 5.33 4.74 -3.49
C LEU A 127 6.41 4.96 -2.43
N LEU A 128 6.01 5.40 -1.23
CA LEU A 128 6.93 5.63 -0.12
C LEU A 128 7.58 4.31 0.33
N ILE A 129 6.78 3.27 0.56
CA ILE A 129 7.26 1.92 0.90
C ILE A 129 8.22 1.41 -0.18
N SER A 130 7.85 1.57 -1.47
CA SER A 130 8.68 1.17 -2.61
C SER A 130 10.04 1.85 -2.60
N SER A 131 10.08 3.16 -2.31
CA SER A 131 11.33 3.92 -2.33
C SER A 131 12.27 3.49 -1.21
N ILE A 132 11.75 3.25 -0.01
CA ILE A 132 12.54 2.77 1.14
C ILE A 132 13.05 1.36 0.88
N THR A 133 12.18 0.45 0.46
CA THR A 133 12.54 -0.93 0.12
C THR A 133 13.63 -0.99 -0.95
N LEU A 134 13.51 -0.18 -2.00
CA LEU A 134 14.53 -0.12 -3.05
C LEU A 134 15.86 0.45 -2.53
N SER A 135 15.82 1.45 -1.66
CA SER A 135 17.02 2.03 -1.05
C SER A 135 17.77 0.99 -0.21
N VAL A 136 17.06 0.24 0.63
CA VAL A 136 17.64 -0.85 1.43
C VAL A 136 18.16 -1.98 0.52
N ALA A 137 17.43 -2.31 -0.54
CA ALA A 137 17.82 -3.32 -1.51
C ALA A 137 19.15 -3.03 -2.24
N THR A 138 19.64 -1.80 -2.23
CA THR A 138 20.96 -1.46 -2.81
C THR A 138 22.13 -1.89 -1.95
N VAL A 139 21.93 -2.07 -0.64
CA VAL A 139 23.01 -2.35 0.34
C VAL A 139 22.80 -3.66 1.10
N ALA A 140 21.60 -4.21 1.10
CA ALA A 140 21.22 -5.40 1.84
C ALA A 140 21.01 -6.63 0.94
N SER A 141 21.08 -7.84 1.55
CA SER A 141 20.71 -9.07 0.86
C SER A 141 19.21 -9.15 0.57
N GLU A 142 18.79 -9.96 -0.40
CA GLU A 142 17.37 -10.13 -0.75
C GLU A 142 16.52 -10.58 0.45
N ALA A 143 17.03 -11.54 1.23
CA ALA A 143 16.32 -12.04 2.42
C ALA A 143 16.19 -10.97 3.51
N PHE A 144 17.26 -10.21 3.77
CA PHE A 144 17.21 -9.13 4.75
C PHE A 144 16.23 -8.03 4.30
N ASN A 145 16.30 -7.63 3.03
CA ASN A 145 15.40 -6.60 2.49
C ASN A 145 13.93 -7.00 2.62
N LEU A 146 13.60 -8.27 2.36
CA LEU A 146 12.23 -8.77 2.49
C LEU A 146 11.76 -8.69 3.95
N ILE A 147 12.55 -9.20 4.89
CA ILE A 147 12.22 -9.17 6.33
C ILE A 147 12.11 -7.73 6.83
N PHE A 148 13.08 -6.88 6.48
CA PHE A 148 13.12 -5.48 6.88
C PHE A 148 11.91 -4.71 6.36
N SER A 149 11.55 -4.89 5.10
CA SER A 149 10.43 -4.17 4.49
C SER A 149 9.08 -4.63 5.06
N PHE A 150 8.94 -5.93 5.35
CA PHE A 150 7.77 -6.46 6.05
C PHE A 150 7.65 -5.91 7.47
N PHE A 151 8.78 -5.87 8.19
CA PHE A 151 8.85 -5.26 9.52
C PHE A 151 8.49 -3.77 9.47
N LEU A 152 9.05 -3.02 8.52
CA LEU A 152 8.78 -1.60 8.32
C LEU A 152 7.29 -1.34 8.03
N TYR A 153 6.67 -2.18 7.21
CA TYR A 153 5.24 -2.11 6.92
C TYR A 153 4.40 -2.29 8.18
N ILE A 154 4.65 -3.36 8.94
CA ILE A 154 3.91 -3.63 10.19
C ILE A 154 4.13 -2.51 11.21
N VAL A 155 5.38 -2.15 11.47
CA VAL A 155 5.70 -1.13 12.48
C VAL A 155 5.12 0.22 12.07
N GLY A 156 5.22 0.60 10.81
CA GLY A 156 4.67 1.87 10.30
C GLY A 156 3.15 1.99 10.47
N HIS A 157 2.40 0.90 10.33
CA HIS A 157 0.95 0.87 10.57
C HIS A 157 0.59 0.79 12.05
N LEU A 158 1.48 0.25 12.91
CA LEU A 158 1.23 0.12 14.34
C LEU A 158 1.77 1.29 15.18
N THR A 159 2.48 2.24 14.57
CA THR A 159 3.19 3.30 15.28
C THR A 159 2.26 4.17 16.13
N SER A 160 1.10 4.57 15.61
CA SER A 160 0.14 5.38 16.35
C SER A 160 -0.58 4.59 17.43
N TYR A 161 -0.92 3.33 17.18
CA TYR A 161 -1.48 2.45 18.22
C TYR A 161 -0.47 2.24 19.35
N GLY A 162 0.80 2.03 19.01
CA GLY A 162 1.89 1.93 19.98
C GLY A 162 2.00 3.17 20.86
N LYS A 163 1.90 4.36 20.27
CA LYS A 163 1.94 5.63 20.98
C LYS A 163 0.75 5.77 21.95
N GLN A 164 -0.46 5.48 21.51
CA GLN A 164 -1.64 5.52 22.37
C GLN A 164 -1.54 4.57 23.57
N ILE A 165 -1.04 3.34 23.35
CA ILE A 165 -0.87 2.36 24.41
C ILE A 165 0.20 2.82 25.42
N THR A 166 1.32 3.36 24.94
CA THR A 166 2.41 3.81 25.81
C THR A 166 2.05 5.05 26.64
N GLU A 167 1.20 5.93 26.11
CA GLU A 167 0.65 7.06 26.86
C GLU A 167 -0.26 6.60 28.01
N GLN A 168 -1.05 5.54 27.80
CA GLN A 168 -1.91 4.96 28.83
C GLN A 168 -1.11 4.24 29.93
N LEU A 169 -0.04 3.54 29.57
CA LEU A 169 0.80 2.77 30.51
C LEU A 169 1.68 3.65 31.40
N LYS A 170 1.85 4.93 31.12
CA LYS A 170 2.67 5.91 31.88
C LYS A 170 4.09 5.42 32.19
N ASN A 171 4.63 4.50 31.41
CA ASN A 171 5.99 3.98 31.60
C ASN A 171 6.99 4.84 30.78
N PRO A 172 7.96 5.52 31.44
CA PRO A 172 8.86 6.45 30.76
C PRO A 172 9.79 5.76 29.75
N LEU A 173 10.19 4.50 29.97
CA LEU A 173 11.02 3.75 29.03
C LEU A 173 10.26 3.38 27.77
N LEU A 174 9.02 2.88 27.92
CA LEU A 174 8.18 2.54 26.77
C LEU A 174 7.80 3.79 25.96
N LYS A 175 7.56 4.91 26.64
CA LYS A 175 7.29 6.19 25.99
C LYS A 175 8.49 6.65 25.16
N GLY A 176 9.70 6.62 25.69
CA GLY A 176 10.90 6.99 24.96
C GLY A 176 11.17 6.11 23.73
N LEU A 177 10.96 4.78 23.84
CA LEU A 177 11.06 3.86 22.71
C LEU A 177 10.00 4.15 21.65
N SER A 178 8.77 4.40 22.06
CA SER A 178 7.67 4.74 21.14
C SER A 178 7.93 6.07 20.41
N ASP A 179 8.44 7.09 21.09
CA ASP A 179 8.77 8.38 20.50
C ASP A 179 9.92 8.26 19.48
N ILE A 180 10.93 7.43 19.75
CA ILE A 180 12.02 7.13 18.81
C ILE A 180 11.46 6.42 17.57
N LEU A 181 10.64 5.38 17.75
CA LEU A 181 10.02 4.65 16.65
C LEU A 181 9.14 5.58 15.80
N TYR A 182 8.35 6.43 16.45
CA TYR A 182 7.49 7.40 15.75
C TYR A 182 8.28 8.44 14.95
N THR A 183 9.50 8.78 15.39
CA THR A 183 10.35 9.75 14.69
C THR A 183 11.14 9.13 13.53
N VAL A 184 11.58 7.86 13.69
CA VAL A 184 12.45 7.18 12.73
C VAL A 184 11.66 6.43 11.66
N VAL A 185 10.56 5.79 12.04
CA VAL A 185 9.71 5.02 11.12
C VAL A 185 8.65 5.93 10.51
N PRO A 186 8.49 5.94 9.17
CA PRO A 186 7.41 6.69 8.55
C PRO A 186 6.06 6.24 9.09
N ASN A 187 5.25 7.20 9.51
CA ASN A 187 3.91 6.92 10.01
C ASN A 187 2.94 6.74 8.83
N TYR A 188 2.68 5.48 8.47
CA TYR A 188 1.76 5.16 7.38
C TYR A 188 0.30 5.42 7.73
N GLU A 189 -0.04 5.54 9.00
CA GLU A 189 -1.40 5.86 9.44
C GLU A 189 -1.86 7.24 8.97
N ASN A 190 -0.93 8.17 8.69
CA ASN A 190 -1.27 9.44 8.06
C ASN A 190 -1.86 9.28 6.65
N PHE A 191 -1.55 8.19 5.97
CA PHE A 191 -2.13 7.83 4.67
C PHE A 191 -3.40 6.99 4.81
N ALA A 192 -3.61 6.37 5.98
CA ALA A 192 -4.71 5.45 6.25
C ALA A 192 -6.01 6.18 6.61
N ILE A 193 -6.60 6.90 5.66
CA ILE A 193 -7.95 7.47 5.83
C ILE A 193 -9.06 6.43 5.59
N ARG A 194 -8.67 5.18 5.32
CA ARG A 194 -9.55 4.06 5.03
C ARG A 194 -10.70 3.94 6.02
N ASP A 195 -10.39 3.93 7.32
CA ASP A 195 -11.38 3.75 8.39
C ASP A 195 -12.40 4.89 8.41
N LYS A 196 -11.96 6.13 8.13
CA LYS A 196 -12.84 7.30 8.02
C LYS A 196 -13.80 7.17 6.82
N VAL A 197 -13.26 6.75 5.67
CA VAL A 197 -14.04 6.58 4.43
C VAL A 197 -15.03 5.41 4.54
N VAL A 198 -14.64 4.32 5.23
CA VAL A 198 -15.52 3.17 5.48
C VAL A 198 -16.70 3.57 6.35
N VAL A 199 -16.48 4.40 7.37
CA VAL A 199 -17.53 4.90 8.27
C VAL A 199 -18.33 6.05 7.66
N GLY A 200 -17.91 6.61 6.52
CA GLY A 200 -18.60 7.70 5.83
C GLY A 200 -18.30 9.09 6.40
N VAL A 201 -17.13 9.26 7.02
CA VAL A 201 -16.66 10.56 7.51
C VAL A 201 -15.98 11.33 6.38
N GLU A 202 -16.40 12.57 6.16
CA GLU A 202 -15.77 13.46 5.17
C GLU A 202 -14.35 13.82 5.57
N VAL A 203 -13.40 13.71 4.63
CA VAL A 203 -12.00 14.08 4.82
C VAL A 203 -11.67 15.33 4.02
N SER A 204 -11.10 16.36 4.67
CA SER A 204 -10.71 17.59 4.00
C SER A 204 -9.62 17.36 2.95
N TRP A 205 -9.70 18.05 1.80
CA TRP A 205 -8.63 18.06 0.80
C TRP A 205 -7.30 18.60 1.33
N GLN A 206 -7.32 19.43 2.36
CA GLN A 206 -6.11 19.92 3.02
C GLN A 206 -5.32 18.76 3.66
N TYR A 207 -6.00 17.74 4.16
CA TYR A 207 -5.36 16.54 4.71
C TYR A 207 -4.65 15.69 3.64
N VAL A 208 -5.21 15.64 2.44
CA VAL A 208 -4.63 14.88 1.31
C VAL A 208 -3.38 15.57 0.73
N GLY A 209 -3.26 16.90 0.91
CA GLY A 209 -2.16 17.71 0.37
C GLY A 209 -1.01 18.00 1.35
N GLN A 210 -1.08 17.54 2.59
CA GLN A 210 -0.01 17.62 3.61
C GLN A 210 0.87 16.39 3.58
#